data_4b12b26d41929202a5885de667da9e4d
#
_entry.id   4b12b26d41929202a5885de667da9e4d
#
_cell.length_a   1.000
_cell.length_b   1.000
_cell.length_c   1.000
_cell.angle_alpha   90.00
_cell.angle_beta   90.00
_cell.angle_gamma   90.00
#
_symmetry.space_group_name_H-M   'P 1'
#
loop_
_entity.id
_entity.type
_entity.pdbx_description
1 polymer ?
#
loop_
_entity_poly.entity_id
_entity_poly.type
_entity_poly.pdbx_seq_one_letter_code
_entity_poly.pdbx_strand_id
1 'polypeptide(L)'
;FDYVNHRLGNSIQDGYLLSTKYLAKTYAKAYGKLTQKDEPYDRNSLVSIFSRFVSKKLEKFVVEYNPDLIIGTHSYAGVCISILADRAAFDCPSVGIVTDFTVHPFWESTFLDYYVIPDELLEHEMQKKGIAKKKLLPFGIPIREQFVKKNDPIEARKKLGIENIPTILIMMGSMGYGNIKKILAQIDTYPKDFQVLCVCGTNKKIKSVVDECDWNKKIYSY
;
A
#
# COMPACT_ATOMS: atom_id res chain seq x y z
N PHE A 1 13.09 1.99 -6.15
CA PHE A 1 13.52 2.75 -7.34
C PHE A 1 14.69 3.69 -7.07
N ASP A 2 14.83 4.24 -5.87
CA ASP A 2 15.88 5.21 -5.52
C ASP A 2 17.30 4.65 -5.77
N TYR A 3 17.51 3.36 -5.46
CA TYR A 3 18.78 2.69 -5.75
C TYR A 3 19.04 2.56 -7.26
N VAL A 4 18.02 2.32 -8.06
CA VAL A 4 18.14 2.12 -9.51
C VAL A 4 18.42 3.44 -10.23
N ASN A 5 17.68 4.47 -9.92
CA ASN A 5 17.85 5.82 -10.43
C ASN A 5 16.93 6.79 -9.67
N HIS A 6 17.49 7.71 -8.91
CA HIS A 6 16.74 8.66 -8.08
C HIS A 6 15.78 9.54 -8.90
N ARG A 7 16.22 10.00 -10.09
CA ARG A 7 15.34 10.80 -10.98
C ARG A 7 14.19 9.97 -11.54
N LEU A 8 14.44 8.71 -11.88
CA LEU A 8 13.40 7.78 -12.35
C LEU A 8 12.42 7.44 -11.22
N GLY A 9 12.93 7.22 -10.00
CA GLY A 9 12.11 6.99 -8.81
C GLY A 9 11.14 8.14 -8.57
N ASN A 10 11.64 9.37 -8.54
CA ASN A 10 10.82 10.57 -8.40
C ASN A 10 9.81 10.71 -9.54
N SER A 11 10.21 10.51 -10.80
CA SER A 11 9.30 10.60 -11.95
C SER A 11 8.18 9.56 -11.91
N ILE A 12 8.46 8.34 -11.44
CA ILE A 12 7.43 7.31 -11.26
C ILE A 12 6.50 7.67 -10.11
N GLN A 13 7.06 8.13 -8.99
CA GLN A 13 6.29 8.58 -7.84
C GLN A 13 5.39 9.76 -8.22
N ASP A 14 5.94 10.77 -8.88
CA ASP A 14 5.19 11.95 -9.36
C ASP A 14 4.14 11.55 -10.39
N GLY A 15 4.46 10.67 -11.33
CA GLY A 15 3.52 10.12 -12.30
C GLY A 15 2.38 9.33 -11.65
N TYR A 16 2.68 8.50 -10.65
CA TYR A 16 1.68 7.79 -9.86
C TYR A 16 0.79 8.78 -9.09
N LEU A 17 1.39 9.75 -8.40
CA LEU A 17 0.67 10.79 -7.67
C LEU A 17 -0.20 11.64 -8.60
N LEU A 18 0.30 12.00 -9.77
CA LEU A 18 -0.44 12.76 -10.77
C LEU A 18 -1.62 11.94 -11.33
N SER A 19 -1.38 10.67 -11.67
CA SER A 19 -2.41 9.78 -12.21
C SER A 19 -3.53 9.50 -11.20
N THR A 20 -3.19 9.27 -9.95
CA THR A 20 -4.17 9.06 -8.89
C THR A 20 -4.92 10.33 -8.53
N LYS A 21 -4.26 11.49 -8.63
CA LYS A 21 -4.84 12.80 -8.30
C LYS A 21 -5.77 13.34 -9.38
N TYR A 22 -5.34 13.31 -10.62
CA TYR A 22 -6.06 13.98 -11.74
C TYR A 22 -6.76 13.01 -12.68
N LEU A 23 -6.33 11.75 -12.72
CA LEU A 23 -6.84 10.71 -13.61
C LEU A 23 -7.43 9.51 -12.85
N ALA A 24 -7.90 9.71 -11.62
CA ALA A 24 -8.40 8.63 -10.74
C ALA A 24 -9.43 7.72 -11.43
N LYS A 25 -10.36 8.29 -12.22
CA LYS A 25 -11.35 7.50 -12.98
C LYS A 25 -10.70 6.68 -14.09
N THR A 26 -9.71 7.24 -14.78
CA THR A 26 -8.97 6.56 -15.85
C THR A 26 -8.07 5.49 -15.27
N TYR A 27 -7.40 5.77 -14.15
CA TYR A 27 -6.60 4.81 -13.39
C TYR A 27 -7.46 3.65 -12.89
N ALA A 28 -8.60 3.93 -12.24
CA ALA A 28 -9.52 2.90 -11.78
C ALA A 28 -10.06 2.03 -12.93
N LYS A 29 -10.35 2.62 -14.09
CA LYS A 29 -10.79 1.89 -15.29
C LYS A 29 -9.66 1.03 -15.88
N ALA A 30 -8.44 1.55 -15.92
CA ALA A 30 -7.27 0.81 -16.36
C ALA A 30 -6.93 -0.34 -15.40
N TYR A 31 -6.96 -0.07 -14.09
CA TYR A 31 -6.76 -1.07 -13.05
C TYR A 31 -7.84 -2.16 -13.10
N GLY A 32 -9.12 -1.77 -13.21
CA GLY A 32 -10.22 -2.73 -13.35
C GLY A 32 -10.10 -3.61 -14.61
N LYS A 33 -9.59 -3.07 -15.72
CA LYS A 33 -9.30 -3.87 -16.92
C LYS A 33 -8.13 -4.84 -16.71
N LEU A 34 -7.10 -4.44 -15.96
CA LEU A 34 -5.97 -5.32 -15.62
C LEU A 34 -6.39 -6.44 -14.68
N THR A 35 -7.29 -6.16 -13.72
CA THR A 35 -7.77 -7.15 -12.75
C THR A 35 -8.83 -8.10 -13.31
N GLN A 36 -9.52 -7.71 -14.41
CA GLN A 36 -10.55 -8.52 -15.07
C GLN A 36 -10.02 -9.37 -16.23
N LYS A 37 -8.78 -9.18 -16.66
CA LYS A 37 -8.20 -10.02 -17.70
C LYS A 37 -7.67 -11.32 -17.09
N ASP A 38 -8.29 -12.44 -17.46
CA ASP A 38 -7.79 -13.79 -17.22
C ASP A 38 -6.65 -14.17 -18.20
N GLU A 39 -6.02 -13.21 -18.86
CA GLU A 39 -4.91 -13.45 -19.76
C GLU A 39 -3.60 -13.53 -18.96
N PRO A 40 -2.78 -14.56 -19.17
CA PRO A 40 -1.49 -14.68 -18.50
C PRO A 40 -0.59 -13.48 -18.83
N TYR A 41 0.28 -13.12 -17.89
CA TYR A 41 1.25 -12.05 -18.01
C TYR A 41 2.06 -12.17 -19.31
N ASP A 42 1.88 -11.21 -20.22
CA ASP A 42 2.62 -11.17 -21.48
C ASP A 42 4.07 -10.76 -21.21
N ARG A 43 5.01 -11.68 -21.48
CA ARG A 43 6.46 -11.44 -21.35
C ARG A 43 6.98 -10.31 -22.23
N ASN A 44 6.23 -9.89 -23.25
CA ASN A 44 6.57 -8.81 -24.17
C ASN A 44 5.86 -7.49 -23.81
N SER A 45 5.10 -7.45 -22.74
CA SER A 45 4.46 -6.23 -22.29
C SER A 45 5.50 -5.16 -21.91
N LEU A 46 5.14 -3.87 -22.04
CA LEU A 46 6.00 -2.76 -21.61
C LEU A 46 6.42 -2.89 -20.13
N VAL A 47 5.53 -3.44 -19.29
CA VAL A 47 5.82 -3.72 -17.88
C VAL A 47 6.92 -4.76 -17.72
N SER A 48 6.89 -5.82 -18.55
CA SER A 48 7.92 -6.86 -18.55
C SER A 48 9.29 -6.33 -18.97
N ILE A 49 9.33 -5.55 -20.05
CA ILE A 49 10.57 -4.92 -20.55
C ILE A 49 11.16 -3.99 -19.48
N PHE A 50 10.30 -3.17 -18.87
CA PHE A 50 10.72 -2.26 -17.80
C PHE A 50 11.21 -3.03 -16.56
N SER A 51 10.52 -4.08 -16.16
CA SER A 51 10.92 -4.93 -15.03
C SER A 51 12.28 -5.58 -15.25
N ARG A 52 12.57 -6.05 -16.47
CA ARG A 52 13.89 -6.60 -16.84
C ARG A 52 15.00 -5.56 -16.74
N PHE A 53 14.71 -4.31 -17.15
CA PHE A 53 15.68 -3.22 -17.04
C PHE A 53 15.98 -2.86 -15.58
N VAL A 54 14.93 -2.74 -14.75
CA VAL A 54 15.05 -2.48 -13.30
C VAL A 54 15.82 -3.61 -12.62
N SER A 55 15.43 -4.87 -12.89
CA SER A 55 16.09 -6.05 -12.32
C SER A 55 17.56 -6.14 -12.68
N LYS A 56 17.96 -5.79 -13.91
CA LYS A 56 19.37 -5.78 -14.31
C LYS A 56 20.21 -4.82 -13.46
N LYS A 57 19.64 -3.68 -13.04
CA LYS A 57 20.34 -2.75 -12.16
C LYS A 57 20.37 -3.21 -10.71
N LEU A 58 19.31 -3.89 -10.26
CA LEU A 58 19.26 -4.49 -8.92
C LEU A 58 20.18 -5.70 -8.79
N GLU A 59 20.45 -6.41 -9.87
CA GLU A 59 21.30 -7.62 -9.90
C GLU A 59 22.66 -7.36 -9.27
N LYS A 60 23.33 -6.29 -9.67
CA LYS A 60 24.63 -5.92 -9.09
C LYS A 60 24.56 -5.75 -7.57
N PHE A 61 23.53 -5.03 -7.10
CA PHE A 61 23.31 -4.82 -5.66
C PHE A 61 23.07 -6.14 -4.91
N VAL A 62 22.20 -7.00 -5.45
CA VAL A 62 21.86 -8.28 -4.82
C VAL A 62 23.07 -9.20 -4.75
N VAL A 63 23.84 -9.30 -5.85
CA VAL A 63 25.09 -10.09 -5.90
C VAL A 63 26.14 -9.58 -4.91
N GLU A 64 26.35 -8.26 -4.86
CA GLU A 64 27.34 -7.65 -3.94
C GLU A 64 26.91 -7.75 -2.48
N TYR A 65 25.60 -7.61 -2.19
CA TYR A 65 25.07 -7.69 -0.83
C TYR A 65 25.04 -9.13 -0.29
N ASN A 66 24.86 -10.12 -1.18
CA ASN A 66 24.77 -11.55 -0.87
C ASN A 66 23.82 -11.86 0.29
N PRO A 67 22.52 -11.62 0.13
CA PRO A 67 21.55 -11.73 1.21
C PRO A 67 21.27 -13.19 1.61
N ASP A 68 20.94 -13.44 2.88
CA ASP A 68 20.45 -14.73 3.38
C ASP A 68 18.95 -14.91 3.14
N LEU A 69 18.23 -13.85 2.86
CA LEU A 69 16.78 -13.84 2.59
C LEU A 69 16.40 -12.58 1.80
N ILE A 70 15.52 -12.73 0.79
CA ILE A 70 14.97 -11.59 0.06
C ILE A 70 13.46 -11.50 0.33
N ILE A 71 13.01 -10.33 0.78
CA ILE A 71 11.59 -10.06 1.04
C ILE A 71 11.09 -8.94 0.14
N GLY A 72 10.03 -9.23 -0.64
CA GLY A 72 9.31 -8.25 -1.45
C GLY A 72 7.95 -7.90 -0.83
N THR A 73 7.76 -6.66 -0.40
CA THR A 73 6.50 -6.18 0.21
C THR A 73 5.51 -5.56 -0.79
N HIS A 74 5.79 -5.70 -2.08
CA HIS A 74 4.97 -5.18 -3.17
C HIS A 74 5.01 -6.14 -4.35
N SER A 75 3.89 -6.33 -5.03
CA SER A 75 3.78 -7.27 -6.17
C SER A 75 4.82 -7.02 -7.27
N TYR A 76 5.11 -5.75 -7.57
CA TYR A 76 6.15 -5.40 -8.54
C TYR A 76 7.56 -5.79 -8.06
N ALA A 77 7.86 -5.68 -6.78
CA ALA A 77 9.11 -6.18 -6.21
C ALA A 77 9.20 -7.71 -6.36
N GLY A 78 8.10 -8.42 -6.14
CA GLY A 78 8.01 -9.86 -6.39
C GLY A 78 8.36 -10.24 -7.83
N VAL A 79 7.87 -9.49 -8.82
CA VAL A 79 8.25 -9.68 -10.25
C VAL A 79 9.75 -9.48 -10.45
N CYS A 80 10.33 -8.42 -9.89
CA CYS A 80 11.77 -8.17 -10.01
C CYS A 80 12.61 -9.29 -9.36
N ILE A 81 12.22 -9.76 -8.17
CA ILE A 81 12.88 -10.86 -7.47
C ILE A 81 12.82 -12.13 -8.32
N SER A 82 11.68 -12.46 -8.91
CA SER A 82 11.51 -13.62 -9.78
C SER A 82 12.41 -13.56 -11.01
N ILE A 83 12.58 -12.37 -11.62
CA ILE A 83 13.51 -12.17 -12.74
C ILE A 83 14.98 -12.35 -12.30
N LEU A 84 15.32 -11.94 -11.10
CA LEU A 84 16.67 -12.13 -10.54
C LEU A 84 16.94 -13.60 -10.21
N ALA A 85 15.95 -14.32 -9.70
CA ALA A 85 16.02 -15.77 -9.49
C ALA A 85 16.22 -16.53 -10.80
N ASP A 86 15.49 -16.19 -11.87
CA ASP A 86 15.67 -16.76 -13.20
C ASP A 86 17.10 -16.55 -13.76
N ARG A 87 17.80 -15.53 -13.29
CA ARG A 87 19.19 -15.23 -13.67
C ARG A 87 20.21 -15.83 -12.72
N ALA A 88 19.78 -16.58 -11.72
CA ALA A 88 20.65 -17.09 -10.65
C ALA A 88 21.48 -15.98 -9.96
N ALA A 89 20.89 -14.80 -9.78
CA ALA A 89 21.55 -13.66 -9.15
C ALA A 89 21.68 -13.80 -7.62
N PHE A 90 21.02 -14.78 -7.03
CA PHE A 90 21.10 -15.12 -5.59
C PHE A 90 20.74 -16.59 -5.37
N ASP A 91 21.18 -17.13 -4.25
CA ASP A 91 20.91 -18.51 -3.79
C ASP A 91 20.41 -18.48 -2.35
N CYS A 92 19.32 -17.76 -2.12
CA CYS A 92 18.67 -17.69 -0.81
C CYS A 92 17.15 -17.71 -0.95
N PRO A 93 16.39 -18.03 0.11
CA PRO A 93 14.94 -18.00 0.05
C PRO A 93 14.39 -16.62 -0.33
N SER A 94 13.27 -16.64 -1.06
CA SER A 94 12.55 -15.45 -1.50
C SER A 94 11.11 -15.46 -0.98
N VAL A 95 10.65 -14.32 -0.43
CA VAL A 95 9.33 -14.20 0.19
C VAL A 95 8.60 -12.97 -0.36
N GLY A 96 7.38 -13.16 -0.80
CA GLY A 96 6.45 -12.08 -1.11
C GLY A 96 5.52 -11.81 0.07
N ILE A 97 5.31 -10.55 0.42
CA ILE A 97 4.30 -10.18 1.42
C ILE A 97 3.15 -9.48 0.70
N VAL A 98 1.99 -10.14 0.66
CA VAL A 98 0.76 -9.58 0.11
C VAL A 98 0.13 -8.67 1.15
N THR A 99 0.09 -7.37 0.87
CA THR A 99 -0.39 -6.34 1.81
C THR A 99 -1.82 -5.88 1.54
N ASP A 100 -2.48 -6.49 0.57
CA ASP A 100 -3.86 -6.20 0.20
C ASP A 100 -4.77 -7.40 0.48
N PHE A 101 -6.06 -7.16 0.73
CA PHE A 101 -7.08 -8.23 0.82
C PHE A 101 -7.62 -8.64 -0.56
N THR A 102 -6.88 -8.32 -1.62
CA THR A 102 -7.10 -8.77 -3.00
C THR A 102 -5.77 -9.20 -3.60
N VAL A 103 -5.79 -10.13 -4.54
CA VAL A 103 -4.57 -10.61 -5.20
C VAL A 103 -4.28 -9.78 -6.43
N HIS A 104 -3.30 -8.89 -6.35
CA HIS A 104 -2.87 -8.08 -7.49
C HIS A 104 -2.39 -8.98 -8.64
N PRO A 105 -2.76 -8.70 -9.91
CA PRO A 105 -2.39 -9.53 -11.07
C PRO A 105 -0.89 -9.82 -11.20
N PHE A 106 -0.03 -8.91 -10.76
CA PHE A 106 1.42 -9.13 -10.83
C PHE A 106 1.91 -10.31 -10.00
N TRP A 107 1.16 -10.76 -8.98
CA TRP A 107 1.53 -11.96 -8.23
C TRP A 107 1.49 -13.22 -9.08
N GLU A 108 0.67 -13.28 -10.14
CA GLU A 108 0.62 -14.39 -11.09
C GLU A 108 1.95 -14.60 -11.83
N SER A 109 2.72 -13.54 -11.97
CA SER A 109 4.00 -13.52 -12.71
C SER A 109 5.20 -13.72 -11.80
N THR A 110 4.97 -14.13 -10.55
CA THR A 110 6.04 -14.33 -9.58
C THR A 110 6.29 -15.81 -9.30
N PHE A 111 7.55 -16.15 -9.01
CA PHE A 111 8.02 -17.51 -8.72
C PHE A 111 8.83 -17.53 -7.43
N LEU A 112 8.25 -16.94 -6.36
CA LEU A 112 8.89 -16.89 -5.06
C LEU A 112 8.75 -18.23 -4.31
N ASP A 113 9.59 -18.44 -3.30
CA ASP A 113 9.54 -19.64 -2.49
C ASP A 113 8.33 -19.63 -1.58
N TYR A 114 8.00 -18.48 -0.96
CA TYR A 114 6.87 -18.33 -0.07
C TYR A 114 6.13 -17.01 -0.28
N TYR A 115 4.85 -16.99 0.13
CA TYR A 115 3.98 -15.82 0.11
C TYR A 115 3.29 -15.68 1.46
N VAL A 116 3.63 -14.63 2.19
CA VAL A 116 2.88 -14.23 3.38
C VAL A 116 1.61 -13.54 2.91
N ILE A 117 0.46 -14.04 3.34
CA ILE A 117 -0.85 -13.52 2.97
C ILE A 117 -1.59 -12.99 4.21
N PRO A 118 -2.48 -11.99 4.04
CA PRO A 118 -3.23 -11.37 5.13
C PRO A 118 -4.07 -12.35 5.95
N ASP A 119 -4.68 -13.33 5.29
CA ASP A 119 -5.61 -14.28 5.89
C ASP A 119 -5.77 -15.51 5.00
N GLU A 120 -6.20 -16.63 5.56
CA GLU A 120 -6.53 -17.88 4.85
C GLU A 120 -7.61 -17.66 3.76
N LEU A 121 -8.47 -16.67 3.91
CA LEU A 121 -9.49 -16.30 2.92
C LEU A 121 -8.90 -16.01 1.53
N LEU A 122 -7.64 -15.57 1.45
CA LEU A 122 -6.97 -15.33 0.17
C LEU A 122 -6.33 -16.58 -0.45
N GLU A 123 -6.25 -17.69 0.25
CA GLU A 123 -5.63 -18.93 -0.28
C GLU A 123 -6.25 -19.35 -1.62
N HIS A 124 -7.57 -19.33 -1.70
CA HIS A 124 -8.29 -19.75 -2.91
C HIS A 124 -7.98 -18.85 -4.12
N GLU A 125 -7.92 -17.55 -3.91
CA GLU A 125 -7.57 -16.60 -4.98
C GLU A 125 -6.10 -16.76 -5.42
N MET A 126 -5.19 -16.95 -4.48
CA MET A 126 -3.76 -17.19 -4.77
C MET A 126 -3.58 -18.48 -5.58
N GLN A 127 -4.31 -19.54 -5.22
CA GLN A 127 -4.26 -20.81 -5.96
C GLN A 127 -4.82 -20.68 -7.39
N LYS A 128 -5.91 -19.93 -7.59
CA LYS A 128 -6.43 -19.59 -8.93
C LYS A 128 -5.40 -18.89 -9.79
N LYS A 129 -4.48 -18.15 -9.18
CA LYS A 129 -3.39 -17.46 -9.86
C LYS A 129 -2.11 -18.32 -9.99
N GLY A 130 -2.24 -19.63 -9.80
CA GLY A 130 -1.17 -20.61 -10.02
C GLY A 130 -0.18 -20.77 -8.87
N ILE A 131 -0.42 -20.12 -7.72
CA ILE A 131 0.48 -20.23 -6.56
C ILE A 131 0.05 -21.41 -5.69
N ALA A 132 0.96 -22.38 -5.52
CA ALA A 132 0.66 -23.60 -4.77
C ALA A 132 0.38 -23.31 -3.28
N LYS A 133 -0.64 -23.95 -2.69
CA LYS A 133 -1.03 -23.79 -1.28
C LYS A 133 0.13 -23.92 -0.31
N LYS A 134 1.04 -24.89 -0.53
CA LYS A 134 2.21 -25.15 0.32
C LYS A 134 3.19 -23.97 0.43
N LYS A 135 3.09 -22.99 -0.47
CA LYS A 135 3.89 -21.75 -0.45
C LYS A 135 3.20 -20.59 0.27
N LEU A 136 1.93 -20.75 0.66
CA LEU A 136 1.13 -19.71 1.30
C LEU A 136 1.28 -19.77 2.81
N LEU A 137 1.57 -18.62 3.41
CA LEU A 137 1.77 -18.44 4.84
C LEU A 137 0.78 -17.39 5.36
N PRO A 138 -0.37 -17.78 5.94
CA PRO A 138 -1.42 -16.85 6.40
C PRO A 138 -1.05 -16.21 7.74
N PHE A 139 0.06 -15.49 7.78
CA PHE A 139 0.61 -14.86 8.99
C PHE A 139 0.04 -13.45 9.26
N GLY A 140 -0.76 -12.92 8.35
CA GLY A 140 -1.25 -11.56 8.46
C GLY A 140 -0.31 -10.52 7.82
N ILE A 141 -0.81 -9.28 7.72
CA ILE A 141 -0.01 -8.15 7.24
C ILE A 141 0.93 -7.70 8.37
N PRO A 142 2.24 -7.61 8.16
CA PRO A 142 3.18 -7.12 9.17
C PRO A 142 2.84 -5.68 9.58
N ILE A 143 2.72 -5.46 10.88
CA ILE A 143 2.47 -4.15 11.47
C ILE A 143 3.57 -3.78 12.46
N ARG A 144 3.74 -2.49 12.71
CA ARG A 144 4.71 -2.03 13.71
C ARG A 144 4.30 -2.47 15.11
N GLU A 145 5.24 -2.84 15.95
CA GLU A 145 5.04 -3.29 17.34
C GLU A 145 4.15 -2.34 18.16
N GLN A 146 4.27 -1.04 17.93
CA GLN A 146 3.46 -0.03 18.61
C GLN A 146 1.96 -0.15 18.37
N PHE A 147 1.53 -0.80 17.26
CA PHE A 147 0.12 -1.06 16.97
C PHE A 147 -0.39 -2.37 17.61
N VAL A 148 0.51 -3.22 18.08
CA VAL A 148 0.17 -4.45 18.82
C VAL A 148 -0.08 -4.13 20.30
N LYS A 149 0.64 -3.14 20.84
CA LYS A 149 0.50 -2.72 22.24
C LYS A 149 -0.83 -2.00 22.44
N LYS A 150 -1.64 -2.51 23.37
CA LYS A 150 -2.85 -1.81 23.81
C LYS A 150 -2.45 -0.54 24.56
N ASN A 151 -2.77 0.61 24.02
CA ASN A 151 -2.62 1.89 24.71
C ASN A 151 -3.91 2.19 25.48
N ASP A 152 -3.77 2.85 26.62
CA ASP A 152 -4.93 3.38 27.35
C ASP A 152 -5.56 4.55 26.54
N PRO A 153 -6.84 4.44 26.15
CA PRO A 153 -7.50 5.49 25.39
C PRO A 153 -7.60 6.83 26.14
N ILE A 154 -7.66 6.83 27.47
CA ILE A 154 -7.70 8.05 28.30
C ILE A 154 -6.35 8.77 28.22
N GLU A 155 -5.27 8.04 28.42
CA GLU A 155 -3.93 8.60 28.33
C GLU A 155 -3.61 9.07 26.90
N ALA A 156 -4.10 8.35 25.87
CA ALA A 156 -3.94 8.75 24.48
C ALA A 156 -4.65 10.09 24.20
N ARG A 157 -5.91 10.25 24.66
CA ARG A 157 -6.64 11.52 24.55
C ARG A 157 -5.96 12.65 25.27
N LYS A 158 -5.47 12.42 26.48
CA LYS A 158 -4.72 13.41 27.27
C LYS A 158 -3.47 13.88 26.53
N LYS A 159 -2.69 12.96 25.94
CA LYS A 159 -1.51 13.30 25.13
C LYS A 159 -1.86 14.13 23.89
N LEU A 160 -3.02 13.87 23.29
CA LEU A 160 -3.50 14.62 22.12
C LEU A 160 -4.19 15.94 22.50
N GLY A 161 -4.42 16.23 23.78
CA GLY A 161 -5.11 17.44 24.24
C GLY A 161 -6.59 17.47 23.84
N ILE A 162 -7.24 16.31 23.73
CA ILE A 162 -8.65 16.16 23.34
C ILE A 162 -9.50 15.64 24.49
N GLU A 163 -10.81 15.83 24.41
CA GLU A 163 -11.74 15.43 25.45
C GLU A 163 -11.91 13.91 25.55
N ASN A 164 -12.36 13.46 26.74
CA ASN A 164 -12.68 12.04 26.96
C ASN A 164 -14.13 11.73 26.59
N ILE A 165 -14.46 11.94 25.32
CA ILE A 165 -15.77 11.63 24.72
C ILE A 165 -15.59 10.68 23.51
N PRO A 166 -16.66 10.10 22.97
CA PRO A 166 -16.59 9.31 21.73
C PRO A 166 -15.85 10.06 20.64
N THR A 167 -14.92 9.38 19.97
CA THR A 167 -14.02 10.02 19.02
C THR A 167 -14.02 9.26 17.70
N ILE A 168 -14.26 9.95 16.60
CA ILE A 168 -14.17 9.42 15.24
C ILE A 168 -12.80 9.80 14.67
N LEU A 169 -12.04 8.80 14.23
CA LEU A 169 -10.79 9.00 13.51
C LEU A 169 -11.03 8.95 11.99
N ILE A 170 -10.70 10.02 11.29
CA ILE A 170 -10.73 10.09 9.83
C ILE A 170 -9.30 10.15 9.31
N MET A 171 -8.92 9.18 8.50
CA MET A 171 -7.60 9.10 7.87
C MET A 171 -7.77 8.89 6.36
N MET A 172 -7.25 9.79 5.54
CA MET A 172 -7.38 9.76 4.08
C MET A 172 -6.05 9.43 3.38
N GLY A 173 -5.18 8.67 4.06
CA GLY A 173 -3.84 8.36 3.57
C GLY A 173 -2.89 9.55 3.64
N SER A 174 -1.61 9.32 3.28
CA SER A 174 -0.53 10.31 3.41
C SER A 174 -0.75 11.60 2.61
N MET A 175 -1.51 11.52 1.53
CA MET A 175 -1.79 12.65 0.63
C MET A 175 -3.13 13.34 0.92
N GLY A 176 -3.92 12.83 1.87
CA GLY A 176 -5.20 13.40 2.25
C GLY A 176 -6.18 13.53 1.08
N TYR A 177 -6.35 12.47 0.29
CA TYR A 177 -7.31 12.49 -0.82
C TYR A 177 -8.72 12.22 -0.36
N GLY A 178 -9.67 12.89 -1.03
CA GLY A 178 -11.09 12.70 -0.83
C GLY A 178 -11.82 14.01 -0.59
N ASN A 179 -13.15 13.95 -0.55
CA ASN A 179 -13.97 15.12 -0.26
C ASN A 179 -14.20 15.25 1.26
N ILE A 180 -13.09 15.48 1.99
CA ILE A 180 -13.11 15.60 3.46
C ILE A 180 -14.13 16.64 3.93
N LYS A 181 -14.19 17.81 3.29
CA LYS A 181 -15.14 18.86 3.66
C LYS A 181 -16.59 18.36 3.62
N LYS A 182 -16.95 17.60 2.58
CA LYS A 182 -18.31 17.03 2.46
C LYS A 182 -18.58 15.97 3.53
N ILE A 183 -17.59 15.13 3.82
CA ILE A 183 -17.70 14.09 4.85
C ILE A 183 -17.87 14.74 6.23
N LEU A 184 -17.03 15.71 6.55
CA LEU A 184 -17.09 16.44 7.83
C LEU A 184 -18.41 17.20 7.96
N ALA A 185 -18.91 17.87 6.92
CA ALA A 185 -20.18 18.55 6.94
C ALA A 185 -21.36 17.61 7.20
N GLN A 186 -21.32 16.38 6.67
CA GLN A 186 -22.33 15.37 6.97
C GLN A 186 -22.25 14.86 8.41
N ILE A 187 -21.03 14.64 8.91
CA ILE A 187 -20.80 14.19 10.29
C ILE A 187 -21.18 15.28 11.29
N ASP A 188 -20.91 16.53 10.97
CA ASP A 188 -21.16 17.69 11.81
C ASP A 188 -22.65 17.89 12.14
N THR A 189 -23.54 17.50 11.24
CA THR A 189 -25.00 17.55 11.45
C THR A 189 -25.56 16.40 12.29
N TYR A 190 -24.72 15.40 12.63
CA TYR A 190 -25.22 14.23 13.35
C TYR A 190 -25.54 14.57 14.82
N PRO A 191 -26.72 14.15 15.37
CA PRO A 191 -27.22 14.68 16.64
C PRO A 191 -26.50 14.17 17.90
N LYS A 192 -25.72 13.07 17.79
CA LYS A 192 -24.99 12.54 18.96
C LYS A 192 -23.76 13.37 19.27
N ASP A 193 -23.38 13.40 20.54
CA ASP A 193 -22.16 14.07 20.99
C ASP A 193 -20.93 13.20 20.77
N PHE A 194 -19.95 13.74 20.06
CA PHE A 194 -18.64 13.15 19.78
C PHE A 194 -17.68 14.21 19.21
N GLN A 195 -16.41 13.88 19.13
CA GLN A 195 -15.37 14.68 18.50
C GLN A 195 -14.74 13.95 17.32
N VAL A 196 -14.03 14.66 16.45
CA VAL A 196 -13.39 14.11 15.26
C VAL A 196 -11.90 14.42 15.28
N LEU A 197 -11.08 13.39 15.04
CA LEU A 197 -9.67 13.54 14.69
C LEU A 197 -9.52 13.38 13.18
N CYS A 198 -9.08 14.41 12.49
CA CYS A 198 -8.89 14.41 11.05
C CYS A 198 -7.40 14.43 10.72
N VAL A 199 -6.86 13.29 10.26
CA VAL A 199 -5.47 13.20 9.81
C VAL A 199 -5.39 13.62 8.36
N CYS A 200 -4.84 14.81 8.11
CA CYS A 200 -4.76 15.45 6.80
C CYS A 200 -3.51 15.03 6.00
N GLY A 201 -2.57 14.33 6.62
CA GLY A 201 -1.32 13.93 5.99
C GLY A 201 -0.49 15.13 5.55
N THR A 202 0.04 15.10 4.33
CA THR A 202 0.83 16.21 3.75
C THR A 202 -0.03 17.28 3.08
N ASN A 203 -1.36 17.15 3.11
CA ASN A 203 -2.27 18.04 2.39
C ASN A 203 -2.63 19.30 3.21
N LYS A 204 -1.77 20.31 3.12
CA LYS A 204 -1.97 21.59 3.80
C LYS A 204 -3.30 22.28 3.44
N LYS A 205 -3.82 22.10 2.21
CA LYS A 205 -5.11 22.66 1.81
C LYS A 205 -6.27 22.06 2.60
N ILE A 206 -6.25 20.74 2.80
CA ILE A 206 -7.29 20.07 3.58
C ILE A 206 -7.18 20.50 5.04
N LYS A 207 -5.97 20.55 5.58
CA LYS A 207 -5.75 21.05 6.95
C LYS A 207 -6.34 22.44 7.15
N SER A 208 -6.04 23.38 6.25
CA SER A 208 -6.59 24.74 6.28
C SER A 208 -8.13 24.73 6.24
N VAL A 209 -8.74 23.94 5.35
CA VAL A 209 -10.20 23.80 5.28
C VAL A 209 -10.80 23.27 6.59
N VAL A 210 -10.13 22.30 7.22
CA VAL A 210 -10.62 21.74 8.51
C VAL A 210 -10.50 22.79 9.62
N ASP A 211 -9.41 23.55 9.66
CA ASP A 211 -9.14 24.54 10.71
C ASP A 211 -9.96 25.82 10.56
N GLU A 212 -10.29 26.25 9.34
CA GLU A 212 -10.96 27.52 9.04
C GLU A 212 -12.49 27.41 8.99
N CYS A 213 -13.05 26.21 8.89
CA CYS A 213 -14.50 26.05 8.88
C CYS A 213 -15.06 26.07 10.31
N ASP A 214 -16.19 26.73 10.47
CA ASP A 214 -16.97 26.70 11.71
C ASP A 214 -17.79 25.42 11.79
N TRP A 215 -17.43 24.55 12.72
CA TRP A 215 -18.06 23.25 12.93
C TRP A 215 -18.86 23.22 14.23
N ASN A 216 -20.03 22.57 14.24
CA ASN A 216 -20.78 22.32 15.47
C ASN A 216 -20.06 21.31 16.37
N LYS A 217 -19.31 20.38 15.77
CA LYS A 217 -18.49 19.38 16.48
C LYS A 217 -17.06 19.86 16.68
N LYS A 218 -16.42 19.36 17.74
CA LYS A 218 -14.97 19.56 17.89
C LYS A 218 -14.21 18.71 16.90
N ILE A 219 -13.55 19.35 15.94
CA ILE A 219 -12.75 18.71 14.91
C ILE A 219 -11.30 19.14 15.06
N TYR A 220 -10.42 18.18 15.29
CA TYR A 220 -8.98 18.39 15.44
C TYR A 220 -8.27 17.93 14.18
N SER A 221 -7.45 18.78 13.59
CA SER A 221 -6.64 18.48 12.39
C SER A 221 -5.21 18.10 12.75
N TYR A 222 -4.69 17.03 12.14
CA TYR A 222 -3.31 16.54 12.31
C TYR A 222 -2.62 16.34 10.97
#